data_28dfd641b6df70a2daca06240636c536
#
_entry.id   28dfd641b6df70a2daca06240636c536
#
_cell.length_a   1.000
_cell.length_b   1.000
_cell.length_c   1.000
_cell.angle_alpha   90.00
_cell.angle_beta   90.00
_cell.angle_gamma   90.00
#
_symmetry.space_group_name_H-M   'P 1'
#
loop_
_entity.id
_entity.type
_entity.pdbx_description
1 polymer ?
#
loop_
_entity_poly.entity_id
_entity_poly.type
_entity_poly.pdbx_seq_one_letter_code
_entity_poly.pdbx_strand_id
1 'polypeptide(L)'
;MIENSEFYLEYLPINFSIIAQDKSTLPAYLGSTLRGAIGHVLRNDTEACHYLYDNRRLDKKRKEVLNPYIIVPPMIGKKLFYKNDILNFDIMFLGDGAKYAKNVIDALSSQGGLRLGVRRNKFIFDKAVHKTDQRVIWQNRTFYQAAMRKIPLVYKTLDNVESVTIKFLTPLRMRRNNELLTDVDFSSIIRNITYRIKSPTGRYGGWVDTEKMEHIQKLSSKIITTKKDIELVNMERYSNRTNEKMDFGGLMGSMSFHGDLSLFVPWLYAAQILHIGGNTTFGMGRIEVEFI
;
A
#
# COMPACT_ATOMS: atom_id res chain seq x y z
N MET A 1 18.78 -12.93 14.05
CA MET A 1 17.99 -11.70 14.31
C MET A 1 16.48 -11.87 14.09
N ILE A 2 15.95 -13.09 14.04
CA ILE A 2 14.49 -13.38 13.92
C ILE A 2 13.94 -13.88 15.26
N GLU A 3 14.80 -14.28 16.19
CA GLU A 3 14.39 -14.96 17.44
C GLU A 3 13.55 -14.13 18.42
N ASN A 4 13.52 -12.81 18.31
CA ASN A 4 12.73 -11.93 19.18
C ASN A 4 11.70 -11.05 18.45
N SER A 5 11.44 -11.29 17.18
CA SER A 5 10.43 -10.51 16.46
C SER A 5 9.00 -10.95 16.85
N GLU A 6 8.05 -10.05 16.75
CA GLU A 6 6.63 -10.32 17.06
C GLU A 6 5.83 -10.70 15.82
N PHE A 7 6.41 -10.46 14.65
CA PHE A 7 5.86 -10.82 13.36
C PHE A 7 6.95 -10.96 12.30
N TYR A 8 6.64 -11.69 11.24
CA TYR A 8 7.48 -11.82 10.07
C TYR A 8 6.62 -11.87 8.80
N LEU A 9 6.97 -11.06 7.82
CA LEU A 9 6.42 -11.08 6.48
C LEU A 9 7.50 -10.58 5.52
N GLU A 10 7.73 -11.26 4.42
CA GLU A 10 8.55 -10.74 3.34
C GLU A 10 7.70 -10.00 2.32
N TYR A 11 8.31 -9.05 1.64
CA TYR A 11 7.70 -8.36 0.50
C TYR A 11 8.76 -8.01 -0.55
N LEU A 12 8.32 -7.83 -1.78
CA LEU A 12 9.16 -7.38 -2.88
C LEU A 12 8.74 -5.97 -3.28
N PRO A 13 9.53 -4.93 -2.96
CA PRO A 13 9.26 -3.56 -3.34
C PRO A 13 9.85 -3.23 -4.70
N ILE A 14 9.02 -2.87 -5.67
CA ILE A 14 9.45 -2.49 -7.01
C ILE A 14 8.99 -1.07 -7.32
N ASN A 15 9.92 -0.23 -7.75
CA ASN A 15 9.62 1.07 -8.37
C ASN A 15 9.52 0.90 -9.88
N PHE A 16 8.43 1.37 -10.45
CA PHE A 16 8.11 1.36 -11.86
C PHE A 16 8.20 2.77 -12.43
N SER A 17 8.87 2.94 -13.57
CA SER A 17 8.92 4.18 -14.32
C SER A 17 8.20 4.01 -15.65
N ILE A 18 7.31 4.95 -15.96
CA ILE A 18 6.62 5.04 -17.25
C ILE A 18 6.74 6.44 -17.81
N ILE A 19 6.79 6.57 -19.15
CA ILE A 19 7.05 7.83 -19.86
C ILE A 19 5.81 8.24 -20.66
N ALA A 20 5.33 9.46 -20.43
CA ALA A 20 4.22 10.06 -21.17
C ALA A 20 4.58 10.23 -22.66
N GLN A 21 3.70 9.79 -23.55
CA GLN A 21 3.92 9.90 -25.00
C GLN A 21 3.37 11.19 -25.59
N ASP A 22 2.37 11.76 -24.91
CA ASP A 22 1.69 12.97 -25.34
C ASP A 22 1.31 13.81 -24.11
N LYS A 23 0.88 15.06 -24.34
CA LYS A 23 0.29 15.90 -23.29
C LYS A 23 -0.93 15.21 -22.70
N SER A 24 -0.90 14.98 -21.40
CA SER A 24 -1.88 14.16 -20.69
C SER A 24 -2.36 14.84 -19.41
N THR A 25 -3.67 14.86 -19.21
CA THR A 25 -4.27 15.30 -17.93
C THR A 25 -4.79 14.08 -17.18
N LEU A 26 -4.31 13.88 -15.96
CA LEU A 26 -4.66 12.78 -15.08
C LEU A 26 -5.33 13.30 -13.80
N PRO A 27 -6.05 12.45 -13.06
CA PRO A 27 -6.54 12.81 -11.71
C PRO A 27 -5.38 13.18 -10.78
N ALA A 28 -5.66 14.01 -9.76
CA ALA A 28 -4.67 14.37 -8.75
C ALA A 28 -4.18 13.14 -7.95
N TYR A 29 -5.05 12.16 -7.73
CA TYR A 29 -4.74 10.88 -7.08
C TYR A 29 -4.75 9.73 -8.08
N LEU A 30 -3.62 9.07 -8.24
CA LEU A 30 -3.42 8.07 -9.30
C LEU A 30 -3.60 6.62 -8.87
N GLY A 31 -3.79 6.31 -7.58
CA GLY A 31 -3.85 4.93 -7.11
C GLY A 31 -4.91 4.08 -7.82
N SER A 32 -6.10 4.63 -8.00
CA SER A 32 -7.20 3.98 -8.72
C SER A 32 -6.90 3.83 -10.23
N THR A 33 -6.33 4.87 -10.84
CA THR A 33 -5.96 4.88 -12.27
C THR A 33 -4.89 3.84 -12.57
N LEU A 34 -3.83 3.79 -11.76
CA LEU A 34 -2.75 2.81 -11.89
C LEU A 34 -3.26 1.39 -11.68
N ARG A 35 -4.03 1.14 -10.59
CA ARG A 35 -4.58 -0.19 -10.34
C ARG A 35 -5.47 -0.68 -11.48
N GLY A 36 -6.31 0.19 -12.00
CA GLY A 36 -7.18 -0.15 -13.14
C GLY A 36 -6.40 -0.45 -14.42
N ALA A 37 -5.38 0.35 -14.72
CA ALA A 37 -4.54 0.18 -15.90
C ALA A 37 -3.69 -1.10 -15.83
N ILE A 38 -3.05 -1.37 -14.68
CA ILE A 38 -2.28 -2.60 -14.46
C ILE A 38 -3.19 -3.83 -14.56
N GLY A 39 -4.38 -3.81 -13.91
CA GLY A 39 -5.34 -4.90 -14.04
C GLY A 39 -5.85 -5.11 -15.47
N HIS A 40 -5.89 -4.06 -16.29
CA HIS A 40 -6.27 -4.19 -17.69
C HIS A 40 -5.21 -4.93 -18.52
N VAL A 41 -3.93 -4.60 -18.36
CA VAL A 41 -2.84 -5.27 -19.11
C VAL A 41 -2.61 -6.71 -18.63
N LEU A 42 -2.92 -7.01 -17.35
CA LEU A 42 -2.82 -8.36 -16.80
C LEU A 42 -3.95 -9.31 -17.22
N ARG A 43 -5.01 -8.85 -17.87
CA ARG A 43 -6.16 -9.71 -18.22
C ARG A 43 -5.80 -10.90 -19.10
N ASN A 44 -4.75 -10.79 -19.90
CA ASN A 44 -4.28 -11.86 -20.77
C ASN A 44 -3.49 -12.93 -20.00
N ASP A 45 -3.03 -12.63 -18.79
CA ASP A 45 -2.43 -13.59 -17.87
C ASP A 45 -3.47 -13.97 -16.80
N THR A 46 -4.21 -15.06 -17.09
CA THR A 46 -5.36 -15.47 -16.29
C THR A 46 -4.96 -15.83 -14.86
N GLU A 47 -3.82 -16.48 -14.66
CA GLU A 47 -3.35 -16.91 -13.35
C GLU A 47 -2.94 -15.71 -12.49
N ALA A 48 -2.07 -14.84 -13.00
CA ALA A 48 -1.62 -13.65 -12.28
C ALA A 48 -2.78 -12.69 -12.00
N CYS A 49 -3.68 -12.50 -12.98
CA CYS A 49 -4.86 -11.66 -12.82
C CYS A 49 -5.78 -12.23 -11.74
N HIS A 50 -6.06 -13.55 -11.75
CA HIS A 50 -6.90 -14.18 -10.76
C HIS A 50 -6.29 -14.07 -9.35
N TYR A 51 -5.01 -14.37 -9.21
CA TYR A 51 -4.33 -14.30 -7.90
C TYR A 51 -4.25 -12.87 -7.36
N LEU A 52 -3.85 -11.89 -8.17
CA LEU A 52 -3.65 -10.52 -7.70
C LEU A 52 -4.95 -9.73 -7.56
N TYR A 53 -5.92 -9.93 -8.45
CA TYR A 53 -7.12 -9.07 -8.53
C TYR A 53 -8.41 -9.76 -8.06
N ASP A 54 -8.56 -11.07 -8.28
CA ASP A 54 -9.77 -11.81 -7.94
C ASP A 54 -9.64 -12.64 -6.66
N ASN A 55 -8.52 -12.52 -5.98
CA ASN A 55 -8.17 -13.30 -4.78
C ASN A 55 -9.24 -13.22 -3.66
N ARG A 56 -9.99 -12.13 -3.59
CA ARG A 56 -11.13 -11.97 -2.67
C ARG A 56 -12.23 -13.00 -2.89
N ARG A 57 -12.35 -13.54 -4.11
CA ARG A 57 -13.40 -14.48 -4.50
C ARG A 57 -13.07 -15.93 -4.16
N LEU A 58 -11.80 -16.23 -3.86
CA LEU A 58 -11.34 -17.58 -3.54
C LEU A 58 -11.79 -18.05 -2.15
N ASP A 59 -12.11 -17.12 -1.26
CA ASP A 59 -12.58 -17.41 0.09
C ASP A 59 -14.00 -16.90 0.30
N LYS A 60 -14.99 -17.74 -0.01
CA LYS A 60 -16.42 -17.42 0.12
C LYS A 60 -16.84 -17.14 1.58
N LYS A 61 -16.06 -17.56 2.58
CA LYS A 61 -16.38 -17.42 4.00
C LYS A 61 -15.86 -16.11 4.60
N ARG A 62 -14.88 -15.45 3.97
CA ARG A 62 -14.26 -14.22 4.48
C ARG A 62 -14.67 -13.03 3.63
N LYS A 63 -15.40 -12.09 4.23
CA LYS A 63 -15.87 -10.86 3.56
C LYS A 63 -14.74 -9.93 3.11
N GLU A 64 -13.55 -9.99 3.74
CA GLU A 64 -12.43 -9.08 3.47
C GLU A 64 -11.11 -9.84 3.40
N VAL A 65 -10.72 -10.23 2.22
CA VAL A 65 -9.38 -10.73 1.95
C VAL A 65 -8.52 -9.60 1.41
N LEU A 66 -7.41 -9.31 2.07
CA LEU A 66 -6.43 -8.34 1.56
C LEU A 66 -5.77 -8.88 0.29
N ASN A 67 -5.62 -8.04 -0.72
CA ASN A 67 -4.85 -8.44 -1.90
C ASN A 67 -3.36 -8.51 -1.56
N PRO A 68 -2.57 -9.35 -2.27
CA PRO A 68 -1.16 -9.58 -2.00
C PRO A 68 -0.25 -8.46 -2.52
N TYR A 69 -0.76 -7.26 -2.70
CA TYR A 69 0.03 -6.12 -3.14
C TYR A 69 -0.55 -4.78 -2.68
N ILE A 70 0.30 -3.78 -2.66
CA ILE A 70 -0.05 -2.38 -2.40
C ILE A 70 0.56 -1.54 -3.51
N ILE A 71 -0.24 -0.73 -4.19
CA ILE A 71 0.26 0.29 -5.13
C ILE A 71 0.52 1.56 -4.33
N VAL A 72 1.71 2.13 -4.47
CA VAL A 72 2.06 3.43 -3.90
C VAL A 72 2.17 4.42 -5.05
N PRO A 73 1.11 5.20 -5.32
CA PRO A 73 1.14 6.21 -6.37
C PRO A 73 2.08 7.35 -5.98
N PRO A 74 2.47 8.20 -6.94
CA PRO A 74 3.14 9.46 -6.61
C PRO A 74 2.28 10.30 -5.67
N MET A 75 2.90 11.22 -4.96
CA MET A 75 2.19 12.14 -4.06
C MET A 75 1.08 12.88 -4.81
N ILE A 76 0.01 13.17 -4.09
CA ILE A 76 -1.15 13.90 -4.61
C ILE A 76 -0.70 15.27 -5.15
N GLY A 77 -1.14 15.64 -6.35
CA GLY A 77 -0.92 16.99 -6.87
C GLY A 77 -0.76 17.08 -8.37
N LYS A 78 0.28 16.48 -8.96
CA LYS A 78 0.57 16.67 -10.39
C LYS A 78 -0.54 16.08 -11.27
N LYS A 79 -1.22 16.93 -12.02
CA LYS A 79 -2.32 16.54 -12.93
C LYS A 79 -1.90 16.58 -14.40
N LEU A 80 -0.95 17.44 -14.75
CA LEU A 80 -0.53 17.67 -16.13
C LEU A 80 0.83 17.03 -16.37
N PHE A 81 0.91 16.21 -17.42
CA PHE A 81 2.13 15.57 -17.92
C PHE A 81 2.35 15.98 -19.37
N TYR A 82 3.56 16.29 -19.71
CA TYR A 82 3.98 16.56 -21.08
C TYR A 82 4.66 15.32 -21.69
N LYS A 83 4.85 15.31 -22.99
CA LYS A 83 5.62 14.26 -23.67
C LYS A 83 7.01 14.14 -23.03
N ASN A 84 7.46 12.92 -22.78
CA ASN A 84 8.69 12.53 -22.08
C ASN A 84 8.69 12.77 -20.56
N ASP A 85 7.62 13.29 -19.97
CA ASP A 85 7.52 13.32 -18.51
C ASP A 85 7.50 11.89 -17.95
N ILE A 86 8.29 11.67 -16.89
CA ILE A 86 8.35 10.41 -16.18
C ILE A 86 7.31 10.40 -15.06
N LEU A 87 6.55 9.30 -14.96
CA LEU A 87 5.70 8.99 -13.85
C LEU A 87 6.24 7.75 -13.14
N ASN A 88 6.61 7.92 -11.87
CA ASN A 88 7.07 6.83 -11.01
C ASN A 88 5.97 6.41 -10.04
N PHE A 89 5.87 5.12 -9.79
CA PHE A 89 5.02 4.54 -8.75
C PHE A 89 5.64 3.24 -8.23
N ASP A 90 5.28 2.85 -7.00
CA ASP A 90 5.78 1.60 -6.46
C ASP A 90 4.66 0.55 -6.38
N ILE A 91 5.06 -0.71 -6.41
CA ILE A 91 4.22 -1.84 -6.01
C ILE A 91 4.99 -2.65 -4.96
N MET A 92 4.36 -2.83 -3.80
CA MET A 92 4.83 -3.73 -2.76
C MET A 92 4.09 -5.05 -2.92
N PHE A 93 4.76 -6.10 -3.42
CA PHE A 93 4.20 -7.45 -3.50
C PHE A 93 4.43 -8.18 -2.18
N LEU A 94 3.36 -8.60 -1.51
CA LEU A 94 3.41 -9.19 -0.17
C LEU A 94 3.57 -10.71 -0.26
N GLY A 95 4.54 -11.26 0.47
CA GLY A 95 4.77 -12.69 0.60
C GLY A 95 4.79 -13.42 -0.74
N ASP A 96 3.93 -14.43 -0.88
CA ASP A 96 3.80 -15.23 -2.10
C ASP A 96 3.25 -14.46 -3.31
N GLY A 97 2.68 -13.27 -3.10
CA GLY A 97 2.30 -12.38 -4.21
C GLY A 97 3.49 -11.95 -5.06
N ALA A 98 4.70 -11.98 -4.50
CA ALA A 98 5.94 -11.62 -5.19
C ALA A 98 6.24 -12.53 -6.41
N LYS A 99 5.77 -13.77 -6.43
CA LYS A 99 5.95 -14.68 -7.58
C LYS A 99 5.32 -14.15 -8.87
N TYR A 100 4.28 -13.31 -8.76
CA TYR A 100 3.60 -12.71 -9.91
C TYR A 100 4.14 -11.33 -10.32
N ALA A 101 5.19 -10.84 -9.67
CA ALA A 101 5.77 -9.55 -10.02
C ALA A 101 6.35 -9.54 -11.45
N LYS A 102 6.96 -10.68 -11.88
CA LYS A 102 7.44 -10.83 -13.26
C LYS A 102 6.29 -10.75 -14.27
N ASN A 103 5.15 -11.36 -13.99
CA ASN A 103 3.97 -11.31 -14.86
C ASN A 103 3.47 -9.87 -15.06
N VAL A 104 3.53 -9.03 -13.99
CA VAL A 104 3.21 -7.60 -14.10
C VAL A 104 4.21 -6.88 -15.01
N ILE A 105 5.50 -7.14 -14.86
CA ILE A 105 6.56 -6.55 -15.70
C ILE A 105 6.39 -6.98 -17.16
N ASP A 106 6.16 -8.27 -17.41
CA ASP A 106 5.96 -8.82 -18.76
C ASP A 106 4.71 -8.21 -19.43
N ALA A 107 3.61 -8.09 -18.69
CA ALA A 107 2.39 -7.46 -19.19
C ALA A 107 2.60 -5.99 -19.55
N LEU A 108 3.34 -5.23 -18.74
CA LEU A 108 3.67 -3.83 -19.01
C LEU A 108 4.56 -3.68 -20.24
N SER A 109 5.57 -4.55 -20.39
CA SER A 109 6.52 -4.51 -21.50
C SER A 109 5.91 -4.99 -22.81
N SER A 110 5.09 -6.05 -22.79
CA SER A 110 4.47 -6.63 -24.00
C SER A 110 3.36 -5.74 -24.57
N GLN A 111 2.59 -5.06 -23.72
CA GLN A 111 1.50 -4.16 -24.13
C GLN A 111 1.99 -2.75 -24.54
N GLY A 112 3.32 -2.53 -24.52
CA GLY A 112 3.90 -1.22 -24.83
C GLY A 112 3.56 -0.14 -23.81
N GLY A 113 3.24 -0.54 -22.55
CA GLY A 113 2.98 0.36 -21.44
C GLY A 113 1.51 0.40 -20.97
N LEU A 114 1.14 1.52 -20.37
CA LEU A 114 -0.17 1.74 -19.74
C LEU A 114 -1.00 2.78 -20.50
N ARG A 115 -2.32 2.63 -20.41
CA ARG A 115 -3.29 3.65 -20.82
C ARG A 115 -3.94 4.26 -19.58
N LEU A 116 -3.63 5.51 -19.27
CA LEU A 116 -4.02 6.16 -18.03
C LEU A 116 -5.12 7.21 -18.21
N GLY A 117 -6.00 7.29 -17.22
CA GLY A 117 -7.09 8.26 -17.15
C GLY A 117 -8.23 8.01 -18.14
N VAL A 118 -9.24 8.89 -18.09
CA VAL A 118 -10.47 8.79 -18.91
C VAL A 118 -10.15 8.84 -20.41
N ARG A 119 -9.18 9.66 -20.80
CA ARG A 119 -8.75 9.80 -22.19
C ARG A 119 -7.80 8.70 -22.66
N ARG A 120 -7.51 7.69 -21.79
CA ARG A 120 -6.62 6.57 -22.10
C ARG A 120 -5.25 7.02 -22.64
N ASN A 121 -4.67 8.05 -22.01
CA ASN A 121 -3.39 8.61 -22.41
C ASN A 121 -2.29 7.54 -22.34
N LYS A 122 -1.43 7.51 -23.37
CA LYS A 122 -0.39 6.48 -23.51
C LYS A 122 0.84 6.84 -22.68
N PHE A 123 1.28 5.89 -21.85
CA PHE A 123 2.54 5.91 -21.12
C PHE A 123 3.32 4.64 -21.46
N ILE A 124 4.55 4.75 -21.95
CA ILE A 124 5.40 3.60 -22.26
C ILE A 124 6.12 3.16 -21.00
N PHE A 125 6.23 1.85 -20.81
CA PHE A 125 7.03 1.28 -19.74
C PHE A 125 8.52 1.47 -20.04
N ASP A 126 9.24 2.08 -19.08
CA ASP A 126 10.66 2.43 -19.21
C ASP A 126 11.54 1.48 -18.43
N LYS A 127 11.31 1.35 -17.12
CA LYS A 127 12.10 0.48 -16.25
C LYS A 127 11.37 0.05 -14.99
N ALA A 128 11.85 -1.03 -14.40
CA ALA A 128 11.55 -1.46 -13.03
C ALA A 128 12.85 -1.63 -12.25
N VAL A 129 12.89 -1.10 -11.03
CA VAL A 129 14.03 -1.24 -10.12
C VAL A 129 13.57 -1.74 -8.76
N HIS A 130 14.39 -2.50 -8.08
CA HIS A 130 14.16 -2.85 -6.70
C HIS A 130 14.28 -1.58 -5.83
N LYS A 131 13.20 -1.22 -5.12
CA LYS A 131 13.09 0.09 -4.47
C LYS A 131 14.18 0.37 -3.43
N THR A 132 14.60 -0.65 -2.69
CA THR A 132 15.51 -0.48 -1.55
C THR A 132 16.96 -0.33 -1.98
N ASP A 133 17.43 -1.17 -2.91
CA ASP A 133 18.83 -1.21 -3.34
C ASP A 133 19.07 -0.67 -4.75
N GLN A 134 18.01 -0.16 -5.40
CA GLN A 134 18.02 0.46 -6.73
C GLN A 134 18.54 -0.46 -7.87
N ARG A 135 18.63 -1.77 -7.64
CA ARG A 135 19.03 -2.71 -8.67
C ARG A 135 17.97 -2.78 -9.76
N VAL A 136 18.43 -2.74 -11.00
CA VAL A 136 17.56 -2.86 -12.17
C VAL A 136 16.99 -4.27 -12.23
N ILE A 137 15.66 -4.38 -12.26
CA ILE A 137 14.91 -5.61 -12.48
C ILE A 137 14.56 -5.77 -13.95
N TRP A 138 14.17 -4.67 -14.61
CA TRP A 138 13.88 -4.65 -16.05
C TRP A 138 14.23 -3.30 -16.64
N GLN A 139 14.97 -3.31 -17.75
CA GLN A 139 15.26 -2.13 -18.56
C GLN A 139 15.73 -2.57 -19.96
N ASN A 140 15.48 -1.77 -20.99
CA ASN A 140 15.93 -2.02 -22.35
C ASN A 140 15.59 -3.44 -22.86
N ARG A 141 14.36 -3.91 -22.56
CA ARG A 141 13.86 -5.26 -22.88
C ARG A 141 14.64 -6.41 -22.23
N THR A 142 15.48 -6.13 -21.26
CA THR A 142 16.25 -7.11 -20.50
C THR A 142 15.69 -7.24 -19.10
N PHE A 143 15.49 -8.48 -18.67
CA PHE A 143 15.01 -8.83 -17.31
C PHE A 143 16.14 -9.44 -16.49
N TYR A 144 16.35 -8.93 -15.28
CA TYR A 144 17.41 -9.34 -14.35
C TYR A 144 16.82 -10.05 -13.13
N GLN A 145 16.70 -11.39 -13.21
CA GLN A 145 16.09 -12.22 -12.16
C GLN A 145 16.74 -12.03 -10.79
N ALA A 146 18.06 -11.86 -10.72
CA ALA A 146 18.79 -11.71 -9.46
C ALA A 146 18.40 -10.48 -8.65
N ALA A 147 17.79 -9.47 -9.29
CA ALA A 147 17.28 -8.28 -8.61
C ALA A 147 15.89 -8.47 -7.99
N MET A 148 15.19 -9.57 -8.31
CA MET A 148 13.87 -9.92 -7.79
C MET A 148 13.97 -10.55 -6.39
N ARG A 149 14.41 -9.79 -5.41
CA ARG A 149 14.64 -10.28 -4.05
C ARG A 149 13.60 -9.76 -3.08
N LYS A 150 12.91 -10.67 -2.39
CA LYS A 150 12.07 -10.31 -1.25
C LYS A 150 12.96 -9.85 -0.08
N ILE A 151 12.45 -8.90 0.67
CA ILE A 151 13.05 -8.43 1.91
C ILE A 151 12.04 -8.54 3.06
N PRO A 152 12.48 -8.76 4.30
CA PRO A 152 11.57 -8.79 5.44
C PRO A 152 10.99 -7.40 5.70
N LEU A 153 9.77 -7.36 6.25
CA LEU A 153 9.24 -6.14 6.86
C LEU A 153 10.23 -5.63 7.91
N VAL A 154 10.37 -4.32 7.96
CA VAL A 154 11.24 -3.68 8.94
C VAL A 154 10.70 -3.98 10.34
N TYR A 155 11.50 -4.70 11.12
CA TYR A 155 11.31 -4.86 12.55
C TYR A 155 12.38 -4.03 13.27
N LYS A 156 11.97 -2.90 13.83
CA LYS A 156 12.86 -1.96 14.50
C LYS A 156 12.31 -1.66 15.88
N THR A 157 13.15 -1.74 16.88
CA THR A 157 12.85 -1.37 18.25
C THR A 157 13.52 -0.04 18.59
N LEU A 158 12.89 0.74 19.42
CA LEU A 158 13.45 1.91 20.08
C LEU A 158 13.04 1.85 21.54
N ASP A 159 13.98 2.15 22.42
CA ASP A 159 13.71 2.19 23.86
C ASP A 159 13.34 3.61 24.31
N ASN A 160 12.56 3.70 25.39
CA ASN A 160 12.16 4.96 26.01
C ASN A 160 11.45 5.94 25.07
N VAL A 161 10.61 5.43 24.18
CA VAL A 161 9.78 6.26 23.29
C VAL A 161 8.54 6.69 24.06
N GLU A 162 8.42 7.99 24.33
CA GLU A 162 7.28 8.56 25.07
C GLU A 162 6.30 9.33 24.17
N SER A 163 6.72 9.74 22.99
CA SER A 163 5.86 10.47 22.05
C SER A 163 6.02 9.99 20.63
N VAL A 164 4.91 10.01 19.88
CA VAL A 164 4.88 9.68 18.46
C VAL A 164 3.90 10.58 17.72
N THR A 165 4.29 11.02 16.54
CA THR A 165 3.38 11.69 15.60
C THR A 165 3.16 10.80 14.39
N ILE A 166 1.89 10.53 14.05
CA ILE A 166 1.47 9.79 12.86
C ILE A 166 0.84 10.79 11.88
N LYS A 167 1.45 10.90 10.68
CA LYS A 167 0.94 11.71 9.57
C LYS A 167 0.22 10.81 8.57
N PHE A 168 -1.00 11.17 8.18
CA PHE A 168 -1.78 10.49 7.15
C PHE A 168 -1.47 11.11 5.79
N LEU A 169 -0.58 10.49 5.03
CA LEU A 169 -0.10 11.00 3.72
C LEU A 169 -1.11 10.76 2.59
N THR A 170 -2.01 9.80 2.76
CA THR A 170 -3.14 9.53 1.86
C THR A 170 -4.38 9.22 2.69
N PRO A 171 -5.60 9.39 2.15
CA PRO A 171 -6.81 9.27 2.96
C PRO A 171 -6.88 7.96 3.74
N LEU A 172 -7.00 8.07 5.05
CA LEU A 172 -7.20 6.95 5.94
C LEU A 172 -8.69 6.60 6.00
N ARG A 173 -9.03 5.39 5.57
CA ARG A 173 -10.39 4.86 5.58
C ARG A 173 -10.51 3.72 6.56
N MET A 174 -11.02 3.99 7.73
CA MET A 174 -11.35 2.96 8.72
C MET A 174 -12.87 2.86 8.84
N ARG A 175 -13.39 1.64 8.99
CA ARG A 175 -14.82 1.39 9.12
C ARG A 175 -15.12 0.62 10.40
N ARG A 176 -16.23 0.97 11.04
CA ARG A 176 -16.84 0.20 12.12
C ARG A 176 -18.32 0.03 11.77
N ASN A 177 -18.81 -1.20 11.81
CA ASN A 177 -20.20 -1.55 11.42
C ASN A 177 -20.59 -1.03 10.02
N ASN A 178 -19.68 -1.11 9.04
CA ASN A 178 -19.81 -0.58 7.68
C ASN A 178 -19.83 0.95 7.54
N GLU A 179 -19.82 1.72 8.62
CA GLU A 179 -19.73 3.18 8.60
C GLU A 179 -18.28 3.64 8.59
N LEU A 180 -17.99 4.67 7.80
CA LEU A 180 -16.68 5.32 7.76
C LEU A 180 -16.47 6.08 9.08
N LEU A 181 -15.35 5.80 9.75
CA LEU A 181 -14.97 6.56 10.93
C LEU A 181 -14.50 7.96 10.51
N THR A 182 -15.13 8.96 11.09
CA THR A 182 -14.74 10.37 10.96
C THR A 182 -13.79 10.82 12.07
N ASP A 183 -13.58 9.94 13.02
CA ASP A 183 -12.67 10.10 14.14
C ASP A 183 -11.99 8.77 14.50
N VAL A 184 -10.73 8.84 14.90
CA VAL A 184 -9.93 7.68 15.30
C VAL A 184 -9.10 8.01 16.54
N ASP A 185 -8.83 6.99 17.34
CA ASP A 185 -7.93 7.00 18.49
C ASP A 185 -6.74 6.07 18.28
N PHE A 186 -5.75 6.12 19.16
CA PHE A 186 -4.58 5.26 19.07
C PHE A 186 -4.95 3.77 19.07
N SER A 187 -5.92 3.38 19.89
CA SER A 187 -6.37 1.98 19.98
C SER A 187 -6.99 1.49 18.68
N SER A 188 -7.75 2.32 17.99
CA SER A 188 -8.32 2.00 16.67
C SER A 188 -7.22 1.84 15.62
N ILE A 189 -6.21 2.72 15.66
CA ILE A 189 -5.04 2.64 14.76
C ILE A 189 -4.28 1.35 15.01
N ILE A 190 -3.92 1.03 16.26
CA ILE A 190 -3.17 -0.20 16.59
C ILE A 190 -3.95 -1.46 16.24
N ARG A 191 -5.26 -1.52 16.53
CA ARG A 191 -6.10 -2.66 16.10
C ARG A 191 -6.09 -2.83 14.57
N ASN A 192 -6.11 -1.74 13.84
CA ASN A 192 -6.03 -1.82 12.39
C ASN A 192 -4.65 -2.28 11.90
N ILE A 193 -3.56 -1.76 12.48
CA ILE A 193 -2.19 -2.16 12.16
C ILE A 193 -1.99 -3.66 12.40
N THR A 194 -2.38 -4.15 13.57
CA THR A 194 -2.24 -5.57 13.93
C THR A 194 -3.03 -6.47 13.00
N TYR A 195 -4.25 -6.08 12.62
CA TYR A 195 -5.02 -6.79 11.60
C TYR A 195 -4.34 -6.77 10.24
N ARG A 196 -3.76 -5.64 9.84
CA ARG A 196 -3.04 -5.46 8.57
C ARG A 196 -1.76 -6.29 8.49
N ILE A 197 -1.15 -6.63 9.61
CA ILE A 197 -0.01 -7.56 9.68
C ILE A 197 -0.51 -9.01 9.71
N LYS A 198 -1.46 -9.35 10.57
CA LYS A 198 -1.99 -10.72 10.73
C LYS A 198 -2.60 -11.28 9.44
N SER A 199 -3.37 -10.48 8.71
CA SER A 199 -4.11 -10.97 7.56
C SER A 199 -3.20 -11.42 6.39
N PRO A 200 -2.20 -10.65 5.93
CA PRO A 200 -1.29 -11.10 4.89
C PRO A 200 -0.30 -12.18 5.36
N THR A 201 0.16 -12.16 6.63
CA THR A 201 1.07 -13.20 7.14
C THR A 201 0.41 -14.58 7.10
N GLY A 202 -0.83 -14.70 7.54
CA GLY A 202 -1.55 -15.97 7.53
C GLY A 202 -1.95 -16.47 6.14
N ARG A 203 -1.86 -15.63 5.08
CA ARG A 203 -2.31 -15.98 3.74
C ARG A 203 -1.19 -16.06 2.72
N TYR A 204 -0.18 -15.21 2.83
CA TYR A 204 0.86 -15.03 1.81
C TYR A 204 2.25 -15.44 2.32
N GLY A 205 2.30 -16.16 3.43
CA GLY A 205 3.54 -16.57 4.08
C GLY A 205 4.04 -15.57 5.11
N GLY A 206 4.51 -16.11 6.23
CA GLY A 206 4.93 -15.35 7.39
C GLY A 206 4.21 -15.82 8.66
N TRP A 207 4.35 -15.05 9.72
CA TRP A 207 3.72 -15.36 11.00
C TRP A 207 3.55 -14.08 11.85
N VAL A 208 2.72 -14.17 12.87
CA VAL A 208 2.53 -13.15 13.90
C VAL A 208 2.30 -13.82 15.25
N ASP A 209 2.98 -13.31 16.27
CA ASP A 209 2.74 -13.70 17.65
C ASP A 209 1.39 -13.11 18.11
N THR A 210 0.40 -13.98 18.26
CA THR A 210 -0.97 -13.55 18.57
C THR A 210 -1.09 -13.06 20.00
N GLU A 211 -0.31 -13.59 20.95
CA GLU A 211 -0.36 -13.16 22.37
C GLU A 211 0.22 -11.75 22.51
N LYS A 212 1.38 -11.50 21.91
CA LYS A 212 1.97 -10.16 21.89
C LYS A 212 1.09 -9.16 21.16
N MET A 213 0.49 -9.57 20.04
CA MET A 213 -0.47 -8.74 19.31
C MET A 213 -1.66 -8.33 20.19
N GLU A 214 -2.26 -9.26 20.93
CA GLU A 214 -3.37 -8.98 21.84
C GLU A 214 -2.91 -8.11 23.01
N HIS A 215 -1.69 -8.32 23.50
CA HIS A 215 -1.10 -7.53 24.56
C HIS A 215 -0.97 -6.05 24.18
N ILE A 216 -0.38 -5.75 23.02
CA ILE A 216 -0.27 -4.36 22.57
C ILE A 216 -1.63 -3.72 22.28
N GLN A 217 -2.60 -4.48 21.78
CA GLN A 217 -3.97 -3.98 21.62
C GLN A 217 -4.60 -3.55 22.95
N LYS A 218 -4.35 -4.29 24.03
CA LYS A 218 -4.79 -3.91 25.38
C LYS A 218 -4.06 -2.67 25.91
N LEU A 219 -2.73 -2.61 25.72
CA LEU A 219 -1.93 -1.47 26.15
C LEU A 219 -2.26 -0.17 25.40
N SER A 220 -2.71 -0.26 24.14
CA SER A 220 -3.00 0.90 23.33
C SER A 220 -4.05 1.85 23.91
N SER A 221 -4.93 1.34 24.81
CA SER A 221 -5.93 2.17 25.51
C SER A 221 -5.34 3.11 26.55
N LYS A 222 -4.09 2.89 26.97
CA LYS A 222 -3.37 3.73 27.92
C LYS A 222 -2.67 4.92 27.27
N ILE A 223 -2.57 4.93 25.93
CA ILE A 223 -1.88 5.98 25.18
C ILE A 223 -2.84 7.15 24.97
N ILE A 224 -2.35 8.34 25.30
CA ILE A 224 -3.11 9.59 25.29
C ILE A 224 -2.89 10.32 23.96
N THR A 225 -3.96 10.81 23.36
CA THR A 225 -3.88 11.72 22.22
C THR A 225 -3.56 13.13 22.73
N THR A 226 -2.41 13.68 22.34
CA THR A 226 -1.95 15.02 22.75
C THR A 226 -2.26 16.09 21.70
N LYS A 227 -2.26 15.71 20.43
CA LYS A 227 -2.63 16.62 19.34
C LYS A 227 -3.45 15.87 18.30
N LYS A 228 -4.44 16.55 17.75
CA LYS A 228 -5.31 16.03 16.70
C LYS A 228 -5.58 17.12 15.68
N ASP A 229 -4.90 16.99 14.56
CA ASP A 229 -4.99 17.93 13.43
C ASP A 229 -5.34 17.09 12.18
N ILE A 230 -6.59 16.63 12.15
CA ILE A 230 -7.11 15.79 11.08
C ILE A 230 -8.41 16.34 10.55
N GLU A 231 -8.62 16.18 9.24
CA GLU A 231 -9.84 16.54 8.54
C GLU A 231 -10.35 15.41 7.66
N LEU A 232 -11.65 15.36 7.44
CA LEU A 232 -12.27 14.44 6.49
C LEU A 232 -12.21 15.06 5.09
N VAL A 233 -11.34 14.54 4.24
CA VAL A 233 -11.18 14.98 2.86
C VAL A 233 -12.11 14.18 1.96
N ASN A 234 -12.92 14.88 1.16
CA ASN A 234 -13.75 14.27 0.14
C ASN A 234 -12.93 13.99 -1.12
N MET A 235 -12.95 12.74 -1.56
CA MET A 235 -12.33 12.31 -2.80
C MET A 235 -13.27 11.35 -3.53
N GLU A 236 -13.53 11.61 -4.79
CA GLU A 236 -14.34 10.73 -5.63
C GLU A 236 -13.49 10.04 -6.69
N ARG A 237 -13.83 8.83 -7.04
CA ARG A 237 -13.35 8.15 -8.24
C ARG A 237 -14.51 7.60 -9.04
N TYR A 238 -14.33 7.53 -10.35
CA TYR A 238 -15.25 6.82 -11.24
C TYR A 238 -14.81 5.36 -11.41
N SER A 239 -15.71 4.42 -11.20
CA SER A 239 -15.50 2.99 -11.40
C SER A 239 -16.04 2.58 -12.75
N ASN A 240 -15.16 2.29 -13.71
CA ASN A 240 -15.59 1.78 -15.04
C ASN A 240 -16.27 0.39 -14.94
N ARG A 241 -16.08 -0.35 -13.85
CA ARG A 241 -16.70 -1.67 -13.67
C ARG A 241 -18.16 -1.58 -13.28
N THR A 242 -18.50 -0.66 -12.39
CA THR A 242 -19.87 -0.46 -11.88
C THR A 242 -20.57 0.73 -12.52
N ASN A 243 -19.84 1.51 -13.34
CA ASN A 243 -20.29 2.75 -13.98
C ASN A 243 -20.80 3.80 -12.97
N GLU A 244 -20.19 3.81 -11.77
CA GLU A 244 -20.62 4.65 -10.65
C GLU A 244 -19.48 5.47 -10.09
N LYS A 245 -19.82 6.61 -9.50
CA LYS A 245 -18.91 7.34 -8.63
C LYS A 245 -18.78 6.59 -7.31
N MET A 246 -17.55 6.39 -6.86
CA MET A 246 -17.24 5.76 -5.57
C MET A 246 -16.56 6.79 -4.68
N ASP A 247 -17.03 6.87 -3.44
CA ASP A 247 -16.36 7.65 -2.42
C ASP A 247 -14.99 7.04 -2.05
N PHE A 248 -13.96 7.86 -2.14
CA PHE A 248 -12.57 7.58 -1.80
C PHE A 248 -12.05 8.55 -0.72
N GLY A 249 -12.90 9.40 -0.17
CA GLY A 249 -12.58 10.29 0.92
C GLY A 249 -12.14 9.53 2.18
N GLY A 250 -11.48 10.22 3.09
CA GLY A 250 -10.98 9.68 4.35
C GLY A 250 -10.25 10.74 5.16
N LEU A 251 -9.74 10.35 6.32
CA LEU A 251 -9.03 11.27 7.21
C LEU A 251 -7.63 11.58 6.65
N MET A 252 -7.27 12.85 6.65
CA MET A 252 -5.94 13.36 6.31
C MET A 252 -5.44 14.26 7.44
N GLY A 253 -4.12 14.49 7.52
CA GLY A 253 -3.52 15.34 8.54
C GLY A 253 -2.60 14.57 9.47
N SER A 254 -2.54 14.92 10.74
CA SER A 254 -1.65 14.29 11.72
C SER A 254 -2.27 14.16 13.11
N MET A 255 -1.77 13.19 13.85
CA MET A 255 -2.11 12.98 15.26
C MET A 255 -0.84 12.72 16.07
N SER A 256 -0.74 13.30 17.26
CA SER A 256 0.34 13.03 18.19
C SER A 256 -0.18 12.32 19.44
N PHE A 257 0.63 11.42 19.95
CA PHE A 257 0.30 10.57 21.06
C PHE A 257 1.43 10.55 22.09
N HIS A 258 1.08 10.32 23.36
CA HIS A 258 2.03 10.25 24.47
C HIS A 258 1.71 9.08 25.40
N GLY A 259 2.77 8.44 25.92
CA GLY A 259 2.72 7.31 26.84
C GLY A 259 3.92 6.38 26.61
N ASP A 260 3.90 5.19 27.18
CA ASP A 260 4.91 4.16 26.91
C ASP A 260 4.69 3.55 25.54
N LEU A 261 5.44 4.03 24.55
CA LEU A 261 5.26 3.71 23.14
C LEU A 261 6.30 2.71 22.59
N SER A 262 7.30 2.33 23.38
CA SER A 262 8.42 1.47 22.92
C SER A 262 7.95 0.15 22.29
N LEU A 263 6.94 -0.50 22.87
CA LEU A 263 6.38 -1.77 22.35
C LEU A 263 5.61 -1.60 21.03
N PHE A 264 5.15 -0.40 20.70
CA PHE A 264 4.41 -0.14 19.47
C PHE A 264 5.31 0.19 18.26
N VAL A 265 6.58 0.52 18.53
CA VAL A 265 7.53 0.96 17.49
C VAL A 265 7.63 -0.03 16.33
N PRO A 266 7.84 -1.36 16.52
CA PRO A 266 7.94 -2.30 15.40
C PRO A 266 6.69 -2.33 14.53
N TRP A 267 5.52 -2.28 15.15
CA TRP A 267 4.22 -2.31 14.47
C TRP A 267 3.98 -1.04 13.66
N LEU A 268 4.35 0.11 14.19
CA LEU A 268 4.25 1.41 13.52
C LEU A 268 5.21 1.49 12.32
N TYR A 269 6.45 0.96 12.44
CA TYR A 269 7.35 0.86 11.29
C TYR A 269 6.79 -0.04 10.18
N ALA A 270 6.26 -1.22 10.54
CA ALA A 270 5.65 -2.11 9.57
C ALA A 270 4.43 -1.48 8.87
N ALA A 271 3.65 -0.69 9.61
CA ALA A 271 2.47 -0.01 9.10
C ALA A 271 2.78 1.02 8.00
N GLN A 272 3.95 1.66 8.03
CA GLN A 272 4.38 2.57 6.95
C GLN A 272 4.54 1.85 5.61
N ILE A 273 4.88 0.55 5.63
CA ILE A 273 5.01 -0.30 4.44
C ILE A 273 3.65 -0.86 4.02
N LEU A 274 2.87 -1.38 5.00
CA LEU A 274 1.62 -2.10 4.74
C LEU A 274 0.41 -1.19 4.55
N HIS A 275 0.56 0.10 4.86
CA HIS A 275 -0.52 1.08 4.96
C HIS A 275 -1.60 0.63 5.96
N ILE A 276 -2.46 1.51 6.38
CA ILE A 276 -3.53 1.23 7.35
C ILE A 276 -4.92 1.55 6.77
N GLY A 277 -5.96 0.99 7.35
CA GLY A 277 -7.32 1.16 6.86
C GLY A 277 -7.66 0.34 5.62
N GLY A 278 -8.68 0.76 4.92
CA GLY A 278 -9.18 0.13 3.69
C GLY A 278 -8.56 0.71 2.42
N ASN A 279 -8.80 0.02 1.30
CA ASN A 279 -8.38 0.47 -0.03
C ASN A 279 -6.85 0.63 -0.23
N THR A 280 -6.04 -0.07 0.54
CA THR A 280 -4.57 0.01 0.46
C THR A 280 -4.00 -0.44 -0.89
N THR A 281 -4.70 -1.31 -1.63
CA THR A 281 -4.33 -1.66 -3.03
C THR A 281 -4.40 -0.49 -3.99
N PHE A 282 -5.02 0.60 -3.58
CA PHE A 282 -5.04 1.88 -4.31
C PHE A 282 -4.07 2.90 -3.71
N GLY A 283 -3.25 2.50 -2.71
CA GLY A 283 -2.30 3.36 -2.03
C GLY A 283 -2.87 4.21 -0.90
N MET A 284 -4.11 3.94 -0.48
CA MET A 284 -4.74 4.65 0.63
C MET A 284 -4.18 4.21 1.98
N GLY A 285 -4.33 5.07 3.00
CA GLY A 285 -3.86 4.80 4.35
C GLY A 285 -2.35 4.76 4.50
N ARG A 286 -1.61 5.40 3.58
CA ARG A 286 -0.17 5.60 3.73
C ARG A 286 0.09 6.55 4.88
N ILE A 287 0.98 6.14 5.79
CA ILE A 287 1.37 6.93 6.94
C ILE A 287 2.88 7.18 6.96
N GLU A 288 3.26 8.21 7.69
CA GLU A 288 4.61 8.49 8.14
C GLU A 288 4.59 8.60 9.67
N VAL A 289 5.62 8.07 10.32
CA VAL A 289 5.71 8.03 11.77
C VAL A 289 7.00 8.71 12.22
N GLU A 290 6.87 9.66 13.14
CA GLU A 290 7.98 10.36 13.77
C GLU A 290 7.95 10.05 15.28
N PHE A 291 9.02 9.43 15.79
CA PHE A 291 9.20 9.12 17.21
C PHE A 291 10.04 10.21 17.88
N ILE A 292 9.66 10.57 19.10
CA ILE A 292 10.34 11.58 19.93
C ILE A 292 10.62 10.99 21.30
#